data_1d1c821003b31070d544850397be76c0
#
_entry.id   1d1c821003b31070d544850397be76c0
#
_cell.length_a   1.000
_cell.length_b   1.000
_cell.length_c   1.000
_cell.angle_alpha   90.00
_cell.angle_beta   90.00
_cell.angle_gamma   90.00
#
_symmetry.space_group_name_H-M   'P 1'
#
loop_
_entity.id
_entity.type
_entity.pdbx_description
1 polymer ?
#
loop_
_entity_poly.entity_id
_entity_poly.type
_entity_poly.pdbx_seq_one_letter_code
_entity_poly.pdbx_strand_id
1 'polypeptide(L)'
;MITENTSSISLQSVIRHKTAAIIDTVTTVPGYPKKLKIYLNNASPYWQATYFDNGTTYRHSCKTQNKLEAFREAKVFYEQLILRKYQHPAHLKNHIISAVNNPSKAIQPDYSFKLIASQWISRKSVKWTPRHKLIVEKRLENNVYKFVGSKNIQRITRTELLGLVQKIEARSANDIAKRVLNDCRQIWQYAMVIGVCKQDITVGLNAALHGHVVVHQKAVVIEELPDLMGAIAKYNKEGDEITRYALQLIAITFVRKNELLLAKWQEFDLDKALWKIPAERMKMRIEHLVPLSTQAISILKYIKHNYPSNQHIFHNGDSAKPIRDNALIQALYWMGYKSKMTVHGFRAVASTALNEQGFRADVIERQLAHAESNQVRRAYNRAQYMPERIEMMAWWSDYLDNITPFVKAE
;
A
#
# COMPACT_ATOMS: atom_id res chain seq x y z
N MET A 1 -62.92 -17.57 56.94
CA MET A 1 -63.33 -17.67 55.51
C MET A 1 -62.26 -17.00 54.68
N ILE A 2 -61.42 -17.79 54.15
CA ILE A 2 -60.31 -17.36 53.26
C ILE A 2 -60.53 -18.13 51.99
N THR A 3 -60.85 -17.42 50.91
CA THR A 3 -60.99 -18.00 49.56
C THR A 3 -59.70 -17.85 48.82
N GLU A 4 -59.08 -18.95 48.49
CA GLU A 4 -57.95 -19.07 47.59
C GLU A 4 -58.34 -18.77 46.12
N ASN A 5 -57.61 -17.86 45.49
CA ASN A 5 -57.73 -17.58 44.06
C ASN A 5 -56.51 -18.14 43.39
N THR A 6 -56.61 -19.34 42.83
CA THR A 6 -55.60 -19.94 41.95
C THR A 6 -55.79 -19.41 40.54
N SER A 7 -54.93 -18.52 40.14
CA SER A 7 -54.83 -18.06 38.75
C SER A 7 -54.01 -19.07 37.90
N SER A 8 -54.71 -19.79 37.05
CA SER A 8 -54.15 -20.67 36.05
C SER A 8 -53.48 -19.85 34.95
N ILE A 9 -52.13 -19.93 34.86
CA ILE A 9 -51.35 -19.37 33.75
C ILE A 9 -51.52 -20.33 32.53
N SER A 10 -52.29 -19.88 31.55
CA SER A 10 -52.41 -20.58 30.26
C SER A 10 -51.11 -20.40 29.45
N LEU A 11 -50.37 -21.47 29.24
CA LEU A 11 -49.31 -21.56 28.26
C LEU A 11 -49.90 -21.42 26.86
N GLN A 12 -49.88 -20.20 26.28
CA GLN A 12 -50.14 -20.02 24.87
C GLN A 12 -49.02 -20.70 24.09
N SER A 13 -49.33 -21.78 23.39
CA SER A 13 -48.44 -22.44 22.42
C SER A 13 -48.10 -21.48 21.29
N VAL A 14 -46.86 -21.00 21.26
CA VAL A 14 -46.30 -20.23 20.14
C VAL A 14 -46.37 -21.10 18.89
N ILE A 15 -47.29 -20.80 17.97
CA ILE A 15 -47.39 -21.46 16.65
C ILE A 15 -46.09 -21.15 15.91
N ARG A 16 -45.12 -22.08 15.89
CA ARG A 16 -43.91 -21.99 15.12
C ARG A 16 -44.23 -22.23 13.65
N HIS A 17 -43.94 -21.28 12.77
CA HIS A 17 -44.06 -21.47 11.32
C HIS A 17 -43.26 -22.68 10.86
N LYS A 18 -43.81 -23.50 9.93
CA LYS A 18 -43.17 -24.70 9.38
C LYS A 18 -41.75 -24.47 8.84
N THR A 19 -41.41 -23.22 8.46
CA THR A 19 -40.09 -22.80 7.97
C THR A 19 -39.12 -22.36 9.08
N ALA A 20 -39.55 -22.36 10.35
CA ALA A 20 -38.68 -22.03 11.48
C ALA A 20 -37.60 -23.11 11.67
N ALA A 21 -36.40 -22.70 12.08
CA ALA A 21 -35.30 -23.62 12.34
C ALA A 21 -35.61 -24.52 13.54
N ILE A 22 -35.33 -25.79 13.43
CA ILE A 22 -35.34 -26.75 14.56
C ILE A 22 -34.08 -26.44 15.38
N ILE A 23 -34.27 -25.94 16.62
CA ILE A 23 -33.21 -25.31 17.43
C ILE A 23 -31.99 -26.22 17.60
N ASP A 24 -32.19 -27.49 17.88
CA ASP A 24 -31.09 -28.44 18.14
C ASP A 24 -30.28 -28.83 16.88
N THR A 25 -30.76 -28.44 15.70
CA THR A 25 -30.06 -28.70 14.44
C THR A 25 -29.19 -27.52 14.00
N VAL A 26 -29.35 -26.35 14.60
CA VAL A 26 -28.65 -25.12 14.20
C VAL A 26 -27.14 -25.25 14.48
N THR A 27 -26.34 -25.27 13.43
CA THR A 27 -24.89 -25.45 13.53
C THR A 27 -24.14 -24.39 12.72
N THR A 28 -23.07 -23.83 13.25
CA THR A 28 -22.18 -22.92 12.53
C THR A 28 -21.31 -23.69 11.53
N VAL A 29 -21.02 -23.08 10.39
CA VAL A 29 -20.15 -23.68 9.36
C VAL A 29 -18.69 -23.53 9.75
N PRO A 30 -17.93 -24.63 9.92
CA PRO A 30 -16.53 -24.56 10.35
C PRO A 30 -15.64 -23.77 9.37
N GLY A 31 -14.80 -22.88 9.91
CA GLY A 31 -13.88 -22.04 9.12
C GLY A 31 -14.52 -20.81 8.45
N TYR A 32 -15.80 -20.52 8.74
CA TYR A 32 -16.57 -19.39 8.21
C TYR A 32 -17.12 -18.50 9.34
N PRO A 33 -17.60 -17.28 9.03
CA PRO A 33 -18.16 -16.39 10.04
C PRO A 33 -19.27 -17.05 10.88
N LYS A 34 -19.31 -16.82 12.18
CA LYS A 34 -20.33 -17.38 13.10
C LYS A 34 -21.79 -17.08 12.68
N LYS A 35 -21.98 -16.08 11.79
CA LYS A 35 -23.29 -15.72 11.23
C LYS A 35 -23.74 -16.65 10.10
N LEU A 36 -22.85 -17.45 9.53
CA LEU A 36 -23.19 -18.52 8.56
C LEU A 36 -23.53 -19.79 9.32
N LYS A 37 -24.77 -20.23 9.21
CA LYS A 37 -25.30 -21.39 9.91
C LYS A 37 -26.05 -22.31 8.95
N ILE A 38 -26.11 -23.60 9.29
CA ILE A 38 -27.03 -24.57 8.67
C ILE A 38 -28.03 -25.07 9.71
N TYR A 39 -29.23 -25.42 9.27
CA TYR A 39 -30.30 -25.94 10.13
C TYR A 39 -31.29 -26.77 9.32
N LEU A 40 -32.11 -27.60 10.00
CA LEU A 40 -33.27 -28.27 9.45
C LEU A 40 -34.55 -27.51 9.85
N ASN A 41 -35.61 -27.65 9.07
CA ASN A 41 -36.93 -27.14 9.36
C ASN A 41 -38.01 -28.19 8.98
N ASN A 42 -39.22 -27.99 9.45
CA ASN A 42 -40.34 -28.91 9.20
C ASN A 42 -40.98 -28.75 7.79
N ALA A 43 -40.51 -27.79 6.98
CA ALA A 43 -41.04 -27.55 5.65
C ALA A 43 -40.21 -28.27 4.56
N SER A 44 -39.05 -28.78 4.88
CA SER A 44 -38.15 -29.41 3.89
C SER A 44 -37.28 -30.51 4.54
N PRO A 45 -37.08 -31.64 3.89
CA PRO A 45 -36.18 -32.67 4.38
C PRO A 45 -34.70 -32.29 4.22
N TYR A 46 -34.40 -31.20 3.53
CA TYR A 46 -33.03 -30.79 3.23
C TYR A 46 -32.52 -29.74 4.21
N TRP A 47 -31.22 -29.78 4.49
CA TRP A 47 -30.54 -28.75 5.24
C TRP A 47 -30.71 -27.38 4.57
N GLN A 48 -30.90 -26.36 5.38
CA GLN A 48 -31.00 -24.96 4.97
C GLN A 48 -29.78 -24.21 5.44
N ALA A 49 -29.13 -23.41 4.58
CA ALA A 49 -28.09 -22.47 4.95
C ALA A 49 -28.68 -21.07 5.18
N THR A 50 -28.19 -20.36 6.18
CA THR A 50 -28.56 -18.99 6.47
C THR A 50 -27.35 -18.14 6.81
N TYR A 51 -27.34 -16.90 6.31
CA TYR A 51 -26.34 -15.90 6.64
C TYR A 51 -27.02 -14.56 6.92
N PHE A 52 -26.70 -13.94 8.05
CA PHE A 52 -27.25 -12.65 8.44
C PHE A 52 -26.20 -11.55 8.26
N ASP A 53 -26.54 -10.48 7.51
CA ASP A 53 -25.65 -9.36 7.23
C ASP A 53 -26.42 -8.06 7.04
N ASN A 54 -26.01 -7.01 7.76
CA ASN A 54 -26.57 -5.65 7.71
C ASN A 54 -28.11 -5.60 7.69
N GLY A 55 -28.75 -6.29 8.65
CA GLY A 55 -30.21 -6.30 8.79
C GLY A 55 -30.93 -7.28 7.84
N THR A 56 -30.25 -7.91 6.91
CA THR A 56 -30.83 -8.83 5.92
C THR A 56 -30.43 -10.29 6.19
N THR A 57 -31.42 -11.19 6.15
CA THR A 57 -31.17 -12.64 6.26
C THR A 57 -31.25 -13.29 4.89
N TYR A 58 -30.15 -13.85 4.45
CA TYR A 58 -30.03 -14.63 3.22
C TYR A 58 -30.23 -16.10 3.55
N ARG A 59 -31.02 -16.82 2.74
CA ARG A 59 -31.34 -18.25 2.92
C ARG A 59 -31.10 -19.03 1.63
N HIS A 60 -30.64 -20.28 1.78
CA HIS A 60 -30.37 -21.17 0.65
C HIS A 60 -30.66 -22.62 1.06
N SER A 61 -31.35 -23.39 0.20
CA SER A 61 -31.51 -24.82 0.41
C SER A 61 -30.27 -25.56 -0.07
N CYS A 62 -29.67 -26.36 0.82
CA CYS A 62 -28.49 -27.17 0.47
C CYS A 62 -28.84 -28.39 -0.40
N LYS A 63 -30.13 -28.70 -0.62
CA LYS A 63 -30.63 -29.81 -1.42
C LYS A 63 -30.05 -31.18 -1.06
N THR A 64 -29.59 -31.35 0.17
CA THR A 64 -29.04 -32.62 0.71
C THR A 64 -29.52 -32.83 2.13
N GLN A 65 -29.66 -34.08 2.52
CA GLN A 65 -29.94 -34.51 3.89
C GLN A 65 -28.64 -34.83 4.66
N ASN A 66 -27.51 -34.91 3.96
CA ASN A 66 -26.21 -35.19 4.57
C ASN A 66 -25.61 -33.86 5.13
N LYS A 67 -25.29 -33.86 6.42
CA LYS A 67 -24.75 -32.68 7.12
C LYS A 67 -23.39 -32.20 6.58
N LEU A 68 -22.51 -33.13 6.19
CA LEU A 68 -21.18 -32.79 5.64
C LEU A 68 -21.28 -32.15 4.26
N GLU A 69 -22.19 -32.65 3.42
CA GLU A 69 -22.49 -32.01 2.13
C GLU A 69 -23.14 -30.66 2.31
N ALA A 70 -24.06 -30.52 3.28
CA ALA A 70 -24.69 -29.25 3.61
C ALA A 70 -23.66 -28.17 4.03
N PHE A 71 -22.58 -28.56 4.72
CA PHE A 71 -21.48 -27.65 4.99
C PHE A 71 -20.76 -27.20 3.72
N ARG A 72 -20.56 -28.09 2.75
CA ARG A 72 -19.95 -27.73 1.45
C ARG A 72 -20.81 -26.75 0.67
N GLU A 73 -22.10 -27.05 0.56
CA GLU A 73 -23.10 -26.19 -0.11
C GLU A 73 -23.23 -24.83 0.58
N ALA A 74 -23.25 -24.77 1.92
CA ALA A 74 -23.30 -23.53 2.67
C ALA A 74 -22.05 -22.65 2.45
N LYS A 75 -20.87 -23.26 2.27
CA LYS A 75 -19.65 -22.54 1.93
C LYS A 75 -19.75 -21.91 0.54
N VAL A 76 -20.17 -22.68 -0.46
CA VAL A 76 -20.39 -22.19 -1.83
C VAL A 76 -21.43 -21.07 -1.85
N PHE A 77 -22.54 -21.24 -1.15
CA PHE A 77 -23.55 -20.21 -1.01
C PHE A 77 -23.00 -18.92 -0.41
N TYR A 78 -22.22 -19.01 0.67
CA TYR A 78 -21.61 -17.84 1.30
C TYR A 78 -20.62 -17.15 0.36
N GLU A 79 -19.76 -17.89 -0.30
CA GLU A 79 -18.77 -17.35 -1.24
C GLU A 79 -19.46 -16.64 -2.42
N GLN A 80 -20.52 -17.23 -2.98
CA GLN A 80 -21.33 -16.60 -4.03
C GLN A 80 -22.02 -15.33 -3.53
N LEU A 81 -22.53 -15.33 -2.30
CA LEU A 81 -23.19 -14.16 -1.71
C LEU A 81 -22.20 -13.01 -1.52
N ILE A 82 -21.00 -13.29 -1.02
CA ILE A 82 -19.93 -12.30 -0.86
C ILE A 82 -19.45 -11.79 -2.23
N LEU A 83 -19.28 -12.66 -3.20
CA LEU A 83 -18.94 -12.27 -4.58
C LEU A 83 -20.01 -11.32 -5.17
N ARG A 84 -21.29 -11.60 -4.99
CA ARG A 84 -22.39 -10.73 -5.43
C ARG A 84 -22.38 -9.37 -4.72
N LYS A 85 -22.06 -9.33 -3.44
CA LYS A 85 -22.05 -8.09 -2.65
C LYS A 85 -20.92 -7.13 -3.05
N TYR A 86 -19.78 -7.66 -3.52
CA TYR A 86 -18.63 -6.86 -3.96
C TYR A 86 -18.56 -6.64 -5.47
N GLN A 87 -19.52 -7.17 -6.25
CA GLN A 87 -19.68 -6.88 -7.67
C GLN A 87 -20.73 -5.78 -7.84
N HIS A 88 -20.39 -4.71 -8.56
CA HIS A 88 -21.27 -3.56 -8.83
C HIS A 88 -22.63 -3.97 -9.42
N PRO A 89 -23.77 -3.41 -8.94
CA PRO A 89 -25.13 -3.93 -9.27
C PRO A 89 -25.60 -3.75 -10.71
N ALA A 90 -24.98 -2.91 -11.51
CA ALA A 90 -25.50 -2.52 -12.82
C ALA A 90 -25.43 -3.61 -13.92
N HIS A 91 -24.44 -4.52 -13.86
CA HIS A 91 -24.26 -5.55 -14.90
C HIS A 91 -25.03 -6.86 -14.68
N LEU A 92 -25.49 -7.13 -13.46
CA LEU A 92 -26.09 -8.44 -13.10
C LEU A 92 -27.59 -8.54 -13.43
N LYS A 93 -28.34 -7.44 -13.48
CA LYS A 93 -29.79 -7.49 -13.80
C LYS A 93 -30.07 -8.07 -15.19
N ASN A 94 -29.26 -7.77 -16.17
CA ASN A 94 -29.46 -8.25 -17.55
C ASN A 94 -29.05 -9.71 -17.78
N HIS A 95 -28.14 -10.26 -16.96
CA HIS A 95 -27.71 -11.67 -17.07
C HIS A 95 -28.65 -12.66 -16.39
N ILE A 96 -29.31 -12.28 -15.29
CA ILE A 96 -30.26 -13.14 -14.58
C ILE A 96 -31.53 -13.36 -15.40
N ILE A 97 -32.02 -12.31 -16.08
CA ILE A 97 -33.23 -12.40 -16.91
C ILE A 97 -33.00 -13.30 -18.14
N SER A 98 -31.81 -13.28 -18.74
CA SER A 98 -31.46 -14.16 -19.86
C SER A 98 -31.23 -15.62 -19.48
N ALA A 99 -30.79 -15.89 -18.24
CA ALA A 99 -30.53 -17.26 -17.75
C ALA A 99 -31.81 -18.00 -17.33
N VAL A 100 -32.82 -17.28 -16.87
CA VAL A 100 -34.14 -17.84 -16.50
C VAL A 100 -34.91 -18.27 -17.77
N ASN A 101 -34.70 -17.56 -18.89
CA ASN A 101 -35.40 -17.81 -20.14
C ASN A 101 -34.73 -18.82 -21.08
N ASN A 102 -33.54 -19.34 -20.76
CA ASN A 102 -32.85 -20.30 -21.63
C ASN A 102 -31.97 -21.27 -20.81
N PRO A 103 -32.52 -22.40 -20.30
CA PRO A 103 -31.79 -23.33 -19.42
C PRO A 103 -30.65 -24.13 -20.10
N SER A 104 -30.49 -24.01 -21.41
CA SER A 104 -29.44 -24.71 -22.19
C SER A 104 -28.12 -23.96 -22.28
N LYS A 105 -28.01 -22.71 -21.78
CA LYS A 105 -26.73 -22.01 -21.59
C LYS A 105 -26.29 -22.12 -20.13
N ALA A 106 -25.63 -23.22 -19.78
CA ALA A 106 -24.88 -23.28 -18.52
C ALA A 106 -24.01 -22.04 -18.38
N ILE A 107 -24.21 -21.28 -17.30
CA ILE A 107 -23.41 -20.08 -17.00
C ILE A 107 -21.97 -20.56 -16.84
N GLN A 108 -21.16 -20.37 -17.87
CA GLN A 108 -19.72 -20.60 -17.76
C GLN A 108 -19.16 -19.61 -16.74
N PRO A 109 -18.37 -20.07 -15.76
CA PRO A 109 -17.76 -19.16 -14.80
C PRO A 109 -16.99 -18.09 -15.56
N ASP A 110 -17.17 -16.82 -15.16
CA ASP A 110 -16.38 -15.72 -15.73
C ASP A 110 -14.94 -15.82 -15.22
N TYR A 111 -14.06 -16.29 -16.09
CA TYR A 111 -12.62 -16.33 -15.86
C TYR A 111 -11.92 -15.21 -16.64
N SER A 112 -12.55 -14.05 -16.82
CA SER A 112 -11.89 -12.91 -17.44
C SER A 112 -10.62 -12.51 -16.69
N PHE A 113 -9.58 -12.09 -17.43
CA PHE A 113 -8.33 -11.64 -16.83
C PHE A 113 -8.56 -10.55 -15.78
N LYS A 114 -9.44 -9.59 -16.06
CA LYS A 114 -9.76 -8.48 -15.14
C LYS A 114 -10.37 -8.99 -13.83
N LEU A 115 -11.25 -10.00 -13.88
CA LEU A 115 -11.85 -10.59 -12.67
C LEU A 115 -10.79 -11.29 -11.83
N ILE A 116 -9.97 -12.13 -12.43
CA ILE A 116 -8.88 -12.85 -11.73
C ILE A 116 -7.88 -11.85 -11.14
N ALA A 117 -7.52 -10.81 -11.89
CA ALA A 117 -6.64 -9.75 -11.42
C ALA A 117 -7.23 -9.00 -10.22
N SER A 118 -8.54 -8.70 -10.22
CA SER A 118 -9.20 -8.02 -9.11
C SER A 118 -9.21 -8.87 -7.82
N GLN A 119 -9.40 -10.18 -7.95
CA GLN A 119 -9.32 -11.13 -6.84
C GLN A 119 -7.89 -11.19 -6.27
N TRP A 120 -6.88 -11.27 -7.16
CA TRP A 120 -5.47 -11.22 -6.76
C TRP A 120 -5.13 -9.92 -6.02
N ILE A 121 -5.54 -8.76 -6.56
CA ILE A 121 -5.35 -7.45 -5.91
C ILE A 121 -6.01 -7.43 -4.53
N SER A 122 -7.24 -7.89 -4.40
CA SER A 122 -7.96 -7.93 -3.12
C SER A 122 -7.17 -8.70 -2.06
N ARG A 123 -6.61 -9.86 -2.41
CA ARG A 123 -5.79 -10.68 -1.49
C ARG A 123 -4.44 -10.04 -1.16
N LYS A 124 -3.75 -9.50 -2.16
CA LYS A 124 -2.41 -8.90 -1.98
C LYS A 124 -2.46 -7.57 -1.26
N SER A 125 -3.51 -6.76 -1.49
CA SER A 125 -3.64 -5.41 -0.95
C SER A 125 -3.78 -5.35 0.58
N VAL A 126 -4.05 -6.44 1.26
CA VAL A 126 -4.00 -6.52 2.73
C VAL A 126 -2.64 -6.08 3.29
N LYS A 127 -1.55 -6.34 2.53
CA LYS A 127 -0.18 -5.96 2.91
C LYS A 127 0.31 -4.68 2.23
N TRP A 128 -0.49 -4.06 1.37
CA TRP A 128 -0.09 -2.88 0.61
C TRP A 128 -0.58 -1.59 1.27
N THR A 129 0.13 -0.51 0.99
CA THR A 129 -0.41 0.82 1.26
C THR A 129 -1.53 1.14 0.26
N PRO A 130 -2.51 1.99 0.62
CA PRO A 130 -3.57 2.41 -0.32
C PRO A 130 -3.00 2.99 -1.63
N ARG A 131 -1.92 3.77 -1.53
CA ARG A 131 -1.22 4.34 -2.70
C ARG A 131 -0.62 3.25 -3.60
N HIS A 132 -0.01 2.21 -3.03
CA HIS A 132 0.56 1.11 -3.82
C HIS A 132 -0.52 0.32 -4.56
N LYS A 133 -1.64 0.03 -3.90
CA LYS A 133 -2.80 -0.60 -4.52
C LYS A 133 -3.27 0.19 -5.74
N LEU A 134 -3.49 1.50 -5.57
CA LEU A 134 -3.92 2.38 -6.66
C LEU A 134 -2.93 2.40 -7.84
N ILE A 135 -1.62 2.37 -7.56
CA ILE A 135 -0.58 2.33 -8.60
C ILE A 135 -0.65 1.02 -9.41
N VAL A 136 -0.85 -0.11 -8.75
CA VAL A 136 -1.00 -1.42 -9.43
C VAL A 136 -2.28 -1.45 -10.26
N GLU A 137 -3.40 -1.01 -9.69
CA GLU A 137 -4.69 -0.93 -10.40
C GLU A 137 -4.59 -0.08 -11.66
N LYS A 138 -4.08 1.15 -11.56
CA LYS A 138 -3.88 2.04 -12.71
C LYS A 138 -2.89 1.48 -13.73
N ARG A 139 -1.84 0.79 -13.29
CA ARG A 139 -0.88 0.16 -14.20
C ARG A 139 -1.52 -0.94 -15.04
N LEU A 140 -2.34 -1.80 -14.43
CA LEU A 140 -3.09 -2.84 -15.13
C LEU A 140 -4.18 -2.24 -16.03
N GLU A 141 -4.91 -1.23 -15.55
CA GLU A 141 -5.94 -0.54 -16.32
C GLU A 141 -5.38 0.10 -17.60
N ASN A 142 -4.28 0.85 -17.45
CA ASN A 142 -3.70 1.60 -18.56
C ASN A 142 -2.97 0.72 -19.59
N ASN A 143 -2.46 -0.45 -19.17
CA ASN A 143 -1.56 -1.24 -20.02
C ASN A 143 -2.07 -2.63 -20.35
N VAL A 144 -2.99 -3.22 -19.58
CA VAL A 144 -3.38 -4.63 -19.75
C VAL A 144 -4.86 -4.80 -20.06
N TYR A 145 -5.74 -4.17 -19.26
CA TYR A 145 -7.18 -4.40 -19.37
C TYR A 145 -7.76 -4.00 -20.70
N LYS A 146 -7.20 -2.99 -21.38
CA LYS A 146 -7.62 -2.55 -22.72
C LYS A 146 -7.46 -3.64 -23.80
N PHE A 147 -6.54 -4.58 -23.59
CA PHE A 147 -6.18 -5.60 -24.58
C PHE A 147 -6.74 -6.99 -24.22
N VAL A 148 -6.62 -7.37 -22.96
CA VAL A 148 -6.95 -8.74 -22.53
C VAL A 148 -7.88 -8.77 -21.30
N GLY A 149 -8.35 -7.63 -20.81
CA GLY A 149 -9.12 -7.55 -19.56
C GLY A 149 -10.43 -8.36 -19.59
N SER A 150 -11.17 -8.32 -20.67
CA SER A 150 -12.42 -9.08 -20.85
C SER A 150 -12.20 -10.51 -21.39
N LYS A 151 -10.97 -10.84 -21.79
CA LYS A 151 -10.66 -12.16 -22.33
C LYS A 151 -10.53 -13.17 -21.21
N ASN A 152 -11.07 -14.40 -21.43
CA ASN A 152 -10.87 -15.50 -20.51
C ASN A 152 -9.35 -15.78 -20.38
N ILE A 153 -8.83 -15.81 -19.13
CA ILE A 153 -7.41 -15.95 -18.85
C ILE A 153 -6.80 -17.23 -19.43
N GLN A 154 -7.59 -18.31 -19.50
CA GLN A 154 -7.18 -19.59 -20.08
C GLN A 154 -6.96 -19.52 -21.60
N ARG A 155 -7.57 -18.53 -22.27
CA ARG A 155 -7.51 -18.34 -23.73
C ARG A 155 -6.51 -17.30 -24.17
N ILE A 156 -5.84 -16.63 -23.21
CA ILE A 156 -4.77 -15.67 -23.52
C ILE A 156 -3.52 -16.49 -23.84
N THR A 157 -2.94 -16.21 -25.00
CA THR A 157 -1.74 -16.90 -25.46
C THR A 157 -0.47 -16.19 -25.00
N ARG A 158 0.62 -16.94 -24.96
CA ARG A 158 1.97 -16.40 -24.66
C ARG A 158 2.35 -15.30 -25.64
N THR A 159 2.07 -15.48 -26.91
CA THR A 159 2.38 -14.50 -27.97
C THR A 159 1.60 -13.19 -27.79
N GLU A 160 0.32 -13.28 -27.40
CA GLU A 160 -0.49 -12.09 -27.12
C GLU A 160 0.06 -11.29 -25.94
N LEU A 161 0.44 -11.99 -24.86
CA LEU A 161 1.01 -11.34 -23.69
C LEU A 161 2.37 -10.72 -24.00
N LEU A 162 3.22 -11.40 -24.77
CA LEU A 162 4.51 -10.86 -25.23
C LEU A 162 4.30 -9.62 -26.09
N GLY A 163 3.41 -9.68 -27.09
CA GLY A 163 3.10 -8.52 -27.94
C GLY A 163 2.56 -7.32 -27.16
N LEU A 164 1.77 -7.57 -26.10
CA LEU A 164 1.29 -6.52 -25.20
C LEU A 164 2.47 -5.84 -24.49
N VAL A 165 3.39 -6.61 -23.93
CA VAL A 165 4.52 -6.07 -23.17
C VAL A 165 5.50 -5.34 -24.10
N GLN A 166 5.74 -5.87 -25.29
CA GLN A 166 6.56 -5.21 -26.31
C GLN A 166 5.97 -3.88 -26.79
N LYS A 167 4.64 -3.75 -26.90
CA LYS A 167 3.98 -2.45 -27.16
C LYS A 167 4.24 -1.42 -26.06
N ILE A 168 4.46 -1.85 -24.83
CA ILE A 168 4.84 -0.94 -23.73
C ILE A 168 6.30 -0.52 -23.88
N GLU A 169 7.19 -1.43 -24.25
CA GLU A 169 8.62 -1.13 -24.52
C GLU A 169 8.78 -0.15 -25.68
N ALA A 170 8.01 -0.33 -26.75
CA ALA A 170 8.03 0.57 -27.93
C ALA A 170 7.74 2.04 -27.59
N ARG A 171 7.17 2.32 -26.39
CA ARG A 171 6.99 3.68 -25.86
C ARG A 171 8.16 4.15 -24.98
N SER A 172 9.31 3.49 -25.06
CA SER A 172 10.48 3.71 -24.17
C SER A 172 10.15 3.57 -22.69
N ALA A 173 9.16 2.73 -22.35
CA ALA A 173 8.68 2.52 -20.99
C ALA A 173 9.11 1.13 -20.44
N ASN A 174 10.39 0.77 -20.58
CA ASN A 174 10.92 -0.55 -20.25
C ASN A 174 10.70 -0.95 -18.78
N ASP A 175 10.82 -0.02 -17.81
CA ASP A 175 10.52 -0.29 -16.41
C ASP A 175 9.05 -0.64 -16.20
N ILE A 176 8.13 0.07 -16.89
CA ILE A 176 6.69 -0.23 -16.84
C ILE A 176 6.39 -1.60 -17.46
N ALA A 177 7.02 -1.93 -18.60
CA ALA A 177 6.89 -3.22 -19.26
C ALA A 177 7.27 -4.37 -18.31
N LYS A 178 8.43 -4.25 -17.65
CA LYS A 178 8.91 -5.22 -16.66
C LYS A 178 7.96 -5.36 -15.46
N ARG A 179 7.44 -4.25 -14.94
CA ARG A 179 6.47 -4.26 -13.84
C ARG A 179 5.15 -4.88 -14.24
N VAL A 180 4.63 -4.56 -15.42
CA VAL A 180 3.40 -5.17 -15.97
C VAL A 180 3.57 -6.67 -16.12
N LEU A 181 4.68 -7.13 -16.70
CA LEU A 181 4.94 -8.56 -16.83
C LEU A 181 5.02 -9.26 -15.46
N ASN A 182 5.62 -8.61 -14.46
CA ASN A 182 5.68 -9.16 -13.11
C ASN A 182 4.28 -9.22 -12.45
N ASP A 183 3.44 -8.21 -12.65
CA ASP A 183 2.05 -8.23 -12.16
C ASP A 183 1.26 -9.36 -12.85
N CYS A 184 1.38 -9.50 -14.17
CA CYS A 184 0.78 -10.59 -14.93
C CYS A 184 1.24 -11.96 -14.41
N ARG A 185 2.55 -12.15 -14.16
CA ARG A 185 3.08 -13.39 -13.57
C ARG A 185 2.39 -13.72 -12.25
N GLN A 186 2.29 -12.76 -11.34
CA GLN A 186 1.64 -13.00 -10.05
C GLN A 186 0.14 -13.31 -10.21
N ILE A 187 -0.54 -12.71 -11.18
CA ILE A 187 -1.94 -13.00 -11.50
C ILE A 187 -2.08 -14.43 -12.05
N TRP A 188 -1.19 -14.87 -12.98
CA TRP A 188 -1.19 -16.25 -13.47
C TRP A 188 -0.90 -17.27 -12.37
N GLN A 189 0.09 -17.01 -11.52
CA GLN A 189 0.37 -17.85 -10.36
C GLN A 189 -0.86 -17.95 -9.43
N TYR A 190 -1.55 -16.85 -9.20
CA TYR A 190 -2.81 -16.87 -8.45
C TYR A 190 -3.88 -17.71 -9.15
N ALA A 191 -4.05 -17.55 -10.46
CA ALA A 191 -5.00 -18.31 -11.27
C ALA A 191 -4.71 -19.84 -11.22
N MET A 192 -3.43 -20.21 -11.19
CA MET A 192 -3.03 -21.62 -11.01
C MET A 192 -3.37 -22.16 -9.62
N VAL A 193 -3.11 -21.38 -8.58
CA VAL A 193 -3.41 -21.76 -7.18
C VAL A 193 -4.91 -21.98 -6.96
N ILE A 194 -5.77 -21.18 -7.61
CA ILE A 194 -7.23 -21.35 -7.53
C ILE A 194 -7.78 -22.37 -8.57
N GLY A 195 -6.91 -23.07 -9.30
CA GLY A 195 -7.28 -24.11 -10.25
C GLY A 195 -7.86 -23.64 -11.59
N VAL A 196 -7.81 -22.33 -11.88
CA VAL A 196 -8.32 -21.76 -13.14
C VAL A 196 -7.34 -22.00 -14.29
N CYS A 197 -6.04 -21.83 -14.09
CA CYS A 197 -5.02 -22.11 -15.11
C CYS A 197 -4.19 -23.34 -14.76
N LYS A 198 -3.79 -24.11 -15.77
CA LYS A 198 -2.93 -25.30 -15.62
C LYS A 198 -1.44 -24.96 -15.71
N GLN A 199 -1.09 -23.85 -16.38
CA GLN A 199 0.31 -23.44 -16.61
C GLN A 199 0.48 -21.92 -16.57
N ASP A 200 1.68 -21.48 -16.23
CA ASP A 200 2.07 -20.07 -16.23
C ASP A 200 2.68 -19.72 -17.59
N ILE A 201 1.93 -19.00 -18.42
CA ILE A 201 2.38 -18.57 -19.75
C ILE A 201 3.42 -17.44 -19.68
N THR A 202 3.67 -16.85 -18.50
CA THR A 202 4.61 -15.74 -18.32
C THR A 202 6.06 -16.17 -18.15
N VAL A 203 6.27 -17.48 -17.88
CA VAL A 203 7.61 -18.04 -17.64
C VAL A 203 8.54 -17.78 -18.82
N GLY A 204 9.71 -17.21 -18.56
CA GLY A 204 10.72 -16.93 -19.59
C GLY A 204 10.45 -15.71 -20.47
N LEU A 205 9.30 -15.03 -20.38
CA LEU A 205 9.03 -13.84 -21.19
C LEU A 205 9.99 -12.66 -20.90
N ASN A 206 10.60 -12.63 -19.71
CA ASN A 206 11.63 -11.63 -19.39
C ASN A 206 12.83 -11.66 -20.36
N ALA A 207 13.17 -12.84 -20.89
CA ALA A 207 14.29 -12.99 -21.83
C ALA A 207 14.03 -12.32 -23.19
N ALA A 208 12.74 -12.09 -23.52
CA ALA A 208 12.34 -11.44 -24.77
C ALA A 208 12.16 -9.92 -24.60
N LEU A 209 12.39 -9.36 -23.42
CA LEU A 209 12.33 -7.93 -23.15
C LEU A 209 13.71 -7.30 -23.28
N HIS A 210 13.73 -6.06 -23.77
CA HIS A 210 14.94 -5.27 -23.76
C HIS A 210 15.42 -5.05 -22.31
N GLY A 211 16.71 -5.17 -22.09
CA GLY A 211 17.31 -4.92 -20.78
C GLY A 211 17.00 -3.50 -20.32
N HIS A 212 16.56 -3.34 -19.07
CA HIS A 212 16.46 -2.02 -18.47
C HIS A 212 17.84 -1.63 -17.94
N VAL A 213 18.45 -0.64 -18.57
CA VAL A 213 19.62 0.03 -18.00
C VAL A 213 19.14 0.79 -16.78
N VAL A 214 19.64 0.41 -15.61
CA VAL A 214 19.35 1.13 -14.37
C VAL A 214 19.97 2.52 -14.46
N VAL A 215 19.16 3.53 -14.68
CA VAL A 215 19.61 4.92 -14.58
C VAL A 215 19.53 5.30 -13.10
N HIS A 216 20.71 5.52 -12.49
CA HIS A 216 20.78 6.00 -11.12
C HIS A 216 20.11 7.37 -10.99
N GLN A 217 19.58 7.66 -9.80
CA GLN A 217 19.00 8.96 -9.52
C GLN A 217 20.05 10.04 -9.73
N LYS A 218 19.67 11.08 -10.48
CA LYS A 218 20.58 12.19 -10.75
C LYS A 218 20.95 12.90 -9.45
N ALA A 219 22.23 13.12 -9.29
CA ALA A 219 22.83 13.85 -8.17
C ALA A 219 23.98 14.70 -8.74
N VAL A 220 24.15 15.89 -8.24
CA VAL A 220 25.32 16.73 -8.52
C VAL A 220 26.58 16.09 -7.93
N VAL A 221 27.72 16.36 -8.50
CA VAL A 221 29.00 16.01 -7.89
C VAL A 221 29.32 16.98 -6.74
N ILE A 222 30.30 16.62 -5.90
CA ILE A 222 30.60 17.40 -4.68
C ILE A 222 31.06 18.82 -5.02
N GLU A 223 31.73 18.99 -6.13
CA GLU A 223 32.24 20.29 -6.63
C GLU A 223 31.10 21.24 -7.06
N GLU A 224 29.96 20.70 -7.47
CA GLU A 224 28.76 21.47 -7.84
C GLU A 224 27.84 21.75 -6.63
N LEU A 225 28.14 21.19 -5.47
CA LEU A 225 27.31 21.34 -4.26
C LEU A 225 27.24 22.79 -3.78
N PRO A 226 28.32 23.61 -3.83
CA PRO A 226 28.23 25.03 -3.47
C PRO A 226 27.20 25.80 -4.30
N ASP A 227 27.18 25.58 -5.62
CA ASP A 227 26.21 26.24 -6.51
C ASP A 227 24.79 25.84 -6.19
N LEU A 228 24.55 24.55 -5.92
CA LEU A 228 23.24 24.03 -5.51
C LEU A 228 22.78 24.64 -4.19
N MET A 229 23.65 24.66 -3.18
CA MET A 229 23.31 25.21 -1.85
C MET A 229 23.08 26.72 -1.95
N GLY A 230 23.88 27.44 -2.74
CA GLY A 230 23.67 28.84 -3.03
C GLY A 230 22.35 29.14 -3.73
N ALA A 231 21.94 28.29 -4.68
CA ALA A 231 20.64 28.40 -5.33
C ALA A 231 19.49 28.12 -4.36
N ILE A 232 19.63 27.14 -3.47
CA ILE A 232 18.64 26.85 -2.42
C ILE A 232 18.51 28.02 -1.45
N ALA A 233 19.62 28.62 -1.00
CA ALA A 233 19.60 29.76 -0.10
C ALA A 233 18.88 30.97 -0.71
N LYS A 234 19.05 31.19 -2.01
CA LYS A 234 18.41 32.28 -2.76
C LYS A 234 17.00 31.96 -3.24
N TYR A 235 16.53 30.71 -3.05
CA TYR A 235 15.20 30.32 -3.47
C TYR A 235 14.14 31.10 -2.67
N ASN A 236 13.54 32.07 -3.33
CA ASN A 236 12.58 32.99 -2.75
C ASN A 236 11.38 33.16 -3.69
N LYS A 237 10.74 32.07 -4.05
CA LYS A 237 9.47 32.12 -4.74
C LYS A 237 8.40 32.53 -3.71
N GLU A 238 7.59 33.50 -4.06
CA GLU A 238 6.53 34.04 -3.19
C GLU A 238 5.63 32.88 -2.66
N GLY A 239 5.48 32.83 -1.34
CA GLY A 239 4.73 31.73 -0.65
C GLY A 239 5.45 30.41 -0.46
N ASP A 240 6.72 30.27 -0.88
CA ASP A 240 7.43 28.98 -0.89
C ASP A 240 8.65 28.93 0.05
N GLU A 241 8.73 29.84 1.02
CA GLU A 241 9.84 29.86 1.97
C GLU A 241 9.96 28.58 2.78
N ILE A 242 8.84 27.97 3.13
CA ILE A 242 8.82 26.66 3.81
C ILE A 242 9.44 25.55 2.94
N THR A 243 9.33 25.64 1.61
CA THR A 243 10.00 24.72 0.67
C THR A 243 11.50 24.90 0.68
N ARG A 244 12.01 26.13 0.82
CA ARG A 244 13.45 26.41 0.99
C ARG A 244 14.00 25.72 2.24
N TYR A 245 13.35 25.91 3.39
CA TYR A 245 13.77 25.24 4.64
C TYR A 245 13.67 23.71 4.56
N ALA A 246 12.67 23.19 3.88
CA ALA A 246 12.57 21.77 3.62
C ALA A 246 13.74 21.26 2.75
N LEU A 247 14.19 22.03 1.75
CA LEU A 247 15.38 21.69 0.94
C LEU A 247 16.67 21.78 1.76
N GLN A 248 16.81 22.76 2.63
CA GLN A 248 17.96 22.86 3.55
C GLN A 248 17.99 21.69 4.51
N LEU A 249 16.86 21.35 5.14
CA LEU A 249 16.79 20.23 6.09
C LEU A 249 17.01 18.87 5.42
N ILE A 250 16.55 18.68 4.16
CA ILE A 250 16.83 17.41 3.47
C ILE A 250 18.29 17.31 3.05
N ALA A 251 18.95 18.43 2.75
CA ALA A 251 20.40 18.44 2.49
C ALA A 251 21.18 18.06 3.76
N ILE A 252 20.83 18.64 4.91
CA ILE A 252 21.48 18.38 6.20
C ILE A 252 21.23 16.95 6.67
N THR A 253 19.98 16.51 6.69
CA THR A 253 19.58 15.22 7.34
C THR A 253 19.63 14.04 6.41
N PHE A 254 19.62 14.27 5.10
CA PHE A 254 19.53 13.31 3.98
C PHE A 254 18.60 12.12 4.25
N VAL A 255 17.52 12.36 4.99
CA VAL A 255 16.40 11.42 5.16
C VAL A 255 15.63 11.26 3.84
N ARG A 256 14.69 10.31 3.76
CA ARG A 256 13.86 10.20 2.54
C ARG A 256 12.86 11.34 2.47
N LYS A 257 12.57 11.80 1.24
CA LYS A 257 11.63 12.90 0.98
C LYS A 257 10.34 12.81 1.81
N ASN A 258 9.68 11.66 1.82
CA ASN A 258 8.42 11.52 2.54
C ASN A 258 8.60 11.44 4.07
N GLU A 259 9.77 11.03 4.54
CA GLU A 259 10.12 11.11 5.96
C GLU A 259 10.17 12.57 6.39
N LEU A 260 10.74 13.47 5.57
CA LEU A 260 10.75 14.90 5.85
C LEU A 260 9.39 15.55 5.67
N LEU A 261 8.77 15.44 4.49
CA LEU A 261 7.55 16.17 4.16
C LEU A 261 6.37 15.86 5.09
N LEU A 262 6.30 14.64 5.61
CA LEU A 262 5.25 14.21 6.53
C LEU A 262 5.65 14.36 8.01
N ALA A 263 6.77 15.03 8.31
CA ALA A 263 7.26 15.22 9.67
C ALA A 263 6.28 16.04 10.51
N LYS A 264 6.14 15.61 11.77
CA LYS A 264 5.27 16.27 12.76
C LYS A 264 6.09 16.72 13.97
N TRP A 265 5.71 17.81 14.60
CA TRP A 265 6.43 18.35 15.75
C TRP A 265 6.60 17.36 16.90
N GLN A 266 5.63 16.48 17.13
CA GLN A 266 5.71 15.44 18.16
C GLN A 266 6.83 14.40 17.95
N GLU A 267 7.47 14.38 16.78
CA GLU A 267 8.58 13.48 16.46
C GLU A 267 9.94 14.07 16.86
N PHE A 268 9.98 15.36 17.23
CA PHE A 268 11.21 16.10 17.50
C PHE A 268 11.37 16.39 18.99
N ASP A 269 12.50 15.97 19.53
CA ASP A 269 13.04 16.40 20.84
C ASP A 269 14.22 17.33 20.57
N LEU A 270 13.92 18.66 20.50
CA LEU A 270 14.92 19.66 20.15
C LEU A 270 15.95 19.84 21.26
N ASP A 271 15.60 19.56 22.52
CA ASP A 271 16.51 19.66 23.68
C ASP A 271 17.53 18.53 23.67
N LYS A 272 17.12 17.34 23.22
CA LYS A 272 18.02 16.19 23.02
C LYS A 272 18.62 16.12 21.63
N ALA A 273 18.38 17.13 20.79
CA ALA A 273 18.86 17.15 19.41
C ALA A 273 18.51 15.88 18.63
N LEU A 274 17.27 15.39 18.75
CA LEU A 274 16.86 14.11 18.22
C LEU A 274 15.52 14.19 17.47
N TRP A 275 15.48 13.63 16.27
CA TRP A 275 14.26 13.38 15.51
C TRP A 275 13.96 11.89 15.50
N LYS A 276 12.81 11.50 15.99
CA LYS A 276 12.34 10.12 16.09
C LYS A 276 11.26 9.85 15.06
N ILE A 277 11.62 9.23 13.94
CA ILE A 277 10.68 8.87 12.88
C ILE A 277 10.01 7.54 13.25
N PRO A 278 8.68 7.50 13.45
CA PRO A 278 8.00 6.30 13.90
C PRO A 278 7.97 5.21 12.81
N ALA A 279 7.94 3.95 13.23
CA ALA A 279 8.02 2.76 12.37
C ALA A 279 6.95 2.73 11.27
N GLU A 280 5.75 3.26 11.54
CA GLU A 280 4.63 3.32 10.60
C GLU A 280 4.93 4.16 9.36
N ARG A 281 5.80 5.16 9.50
CA ARG A 281 6.24 6.04 8.42
C ARG A 281 7.47 5.53 7.67
N MET A 282 8.16 4.55 8.24
CA MET A 282 9.38 3.99 7.68
C MET A 282 9.08 2.87 6.67
N LYS A 283 9.83 2.85 5.54
CA LYS A 283 9.70 1.81 4.51
C LYS A 283 9.91 0.40 5.07
N MET A 284 10.82 0.25 6.03
CA MET A 284 11.17 -1.04 6.64
C MET A 284 10.38 -1.35 7.92
N ARG A 285 9.43 -0.48 8.31
CA ARG A 285 8.63 -0.63 9.54
C ARG A 285 9.50 -0.73 10.81
N ILE A 286 10.66 -0.07 10.82
CA ILE A 286 11.57 0.04 11.97
C ILE A 286 11.75 1.52 12.25
N GLU A 287 11.60 1.92 13.52
CA GLU A 287 11.84 3.29 13.98
C GLU A 287 13.23 3.77 13.56
N HIS A 288 13.33 5.03 13.15
CA HIS A 288 14.59 5.65 12.79
C HIS A 288 14.87 6.88 13.64
N LEU A 289 15.99 6.85 14.34
CA LEU A 289 16.49 7.96 15.15
C LEU A 289 17.46 8.79 14.28
N VAL A 290 17.22 10.07 14.15
CA VAL A 290 18.05 11.01 13.37
C VAL A 290 18.63 12.03 14.32
N PRO A 291 19.97 12.05 14.56
CA PRO A 291 20.61 13.10 15.33
C PRO A 291 20.51 14.42 14.53
N LEU A 292 20.19 15.50 15.23
CA LEU A 292 20.05 16.83 14.67
C LEU A 292 21.29 17.66 15.00
N SER A 293 21.87 18.28 13.97
CA SER A 293 22.93 19.28 14.13
C SER A 293 22.36 20.61 14.65
N THR A 294 23.24 21.49 15.11
CA THR A 294 22.87 22.84 15.53
C THR A 294 22.17 23.62 14.42
N GLN A 295 22.62 23.49 13.18
CA GLN A 295 22.01 24.11 12.00
C GLN A 295 20.57 23.59 11.76
N ALA A 296 20.39 22.27 11.87
CA ALA A 296 19.06 21.67 11.73
C ALA A 296 18.09 22.17 12.81
N ILE A 297 18.57 22.27 14.05
CA ILE A 297 17.79 22.80 15.19
C ILE A 297 17.45 24.25 14.96
N SER A 298 18.39 25.09 14.49
CA SER A 298 18.16 26.50 14.19
C SER A 298 17.06 26.67 13.16
N ILE A 299 17.12 25.93 12.06
CA ILE A 299 16.06 25.95 11.02
C ILE A 299 14.71 25.52 11.61
N LEU A 300 14.68 24.44 12.41
CA LEU A 300 13.45 23.95 13.03
C LEU A 300 12.85 24.94 14.02
N LYS A 301 13.68 25.60 14.84
CA LYS A 301 13.24 26.68 15.75
C LYS A 301 12.66 27.86 14.97
N TYR A 302 13.33 28.27 13.89
CA TYR A 302 12.82 29.35 13.01
C TYR A 302 11.45 28.97 12.41
N ILE A 303 11.31 27.74 11.86
CA ILE A 303 10.03 27.27 11.34
C ILE A 303 8.96 27.25 12.43
N LYS A 304 9.29 26.79 13.63
CA LYS A 304 8.34 26.71 14.75
C LYS A 304 7.83 28.09 15.17
N HIS A 305 8.67 29.11 15.10
CA HIS A 305 8.32 30.49 15.44
C HIS A 305 7.49 31.15 14.33
N ASN A 306 7.95 31.07 13.09
CA ASN A 306 7.37 31.83 11.97
C ASN A 306 6.21 31.11 11.25
N TYR A 307 6.15 29.77 11.35
CA TYR A 307 5.14 28.93 10.72
C TYR A 307 4.50 27.99 11.77
N PRO A 308 3.79 28.55 12.77
CA PRO A 308 3.24 27.75 13.86
C PRO A 308 2.27 26.69 13.33
N SER A 309 2.42 25.48 13.84
CA SER A 309 1.65 24.33 13.42
C SER A 309 1.49 23.36 14.59
N ASN A 310 0.34 22.72 14.69
CA ASN A 310 0.07 21.65 15.64
C ASN A 310 0.18 20.24 15.03
N GLN A 311 0.43 20.13 13.73
CA GLN A 311 0.54 18.86 13.01
C GLN A 311 1.82 18.79 12.15
N HIS A 312 1.72 19.08 10.84
CA HIS A 312 2.84 18.99 9.93
C HIS A 312 3.76 20.22 10.04
N ILE A 313 5.07 19.99 10.03
CA ILE A 313 6.07 21.06 10.05
C ILE A 313 6.05 21.83 8.72
N PHE A 314 6.02 21.09 7.61
CA PHE A 314 6.04 21.67 6.28
C PHE A 314 4.61 21.76 5.72
N HIS A 315 4.00 22.95 5.85
CA HIS A 315 2.63 23.21 5.39
C HIS A 315 2.54 24.62 4.75
N ASN A 316 1.54 24.82 3.88
CA ASN A 316 1.23 26.11 3.27
C ASN A 316 -0.08 26.65 3.87
N GLY A 317 -0.02 27.16 5.10
CA GLY A 317 -1.15 27.75 5.83
C GLY A 317 -2.07 26.73 6.51
N ASP A 318 -2.34 25.57 5.91
CA ASP A 318 -3.14 24.48 6.51
C ASP A 318 -2.24 23.42 7.13
N SER A 319 -2.05 23.45 8.44
CA SER A 319 -1.19 22.51 9.17
C SER A 319 -1.68 21.04 9.13
N ALA A 320 -2.94 20.80 8.78
CA ALA A 320 -3.46 19.45 8.61
C ALA A 320 -2.93 18.77 7.34
N LYS A 321 -2.42 19.56 6.39
CA LYS A 321 -1.91 19.07 5.10
C LYS A 321 -0.45 19.43 4.92
N PRO A 322 0.43 18.47 4.63
CA PRO A 322 1.81 18.79 4.28
C PRO A 322 1.86 19.51 2.92
N ILE A 323 2.98 20.19 2.64
CA ILE A 323 3.24 20.73 1.29
C ILE A 323 3.17 19.60 0.25
N ARG A 324 2.94 19.98 -1.01
CA ARG A 324 2.74 19.03 -2.10
C ARG A 324 3.91 18.05 -2.23
N ASP A 325 3.61 16.78 -2.53
CA ASP A 325 4.60 15.70 -2.68
C ASP A 325 5.71 16.02 -3.71
N ASN A 326 5.43 16.89 -4.69
CA ASN A 326 6.40 17.32 -5.70
C ASN A 326 7.02 18.70 -5.45
N ALA A 327 6.73 19.36 -4.32
CA ALA A 327 7.22 20.73 -4.05
C ALA A 327 8.75 20.84 -4.17
N LEU A 328 9.48 19.95 -3.50
CA LEU A 328 10.95 19.99 -3.50
C LEU A 328 11.55 19.76 -4.89
N ILE A 329 10.99 18.82 -5.67
CA ILE A 329 11.51 18.54 -7.02
C ILE A 329 11.18 19.69 -7.99
N GLN A 330 10.01 20.31 -7.84
CA GLN A 330 9.65 21.48 -8.63
C GLN A 330 10.55 22.69 -8.30
N ALA A 331 10.87 22.90 -7.02
CA ALA A 331 11.82 23.94 -6.61
C ALA A 331 13.22 23.72 -7.24
N LEU A 332 13.73 22.47 -7.21
CA LEU A 332 14.98 22.13 -7.90
C LEU A 332 14.91 22.41 -9.42
N TYR A 333 13.79 22.11 -10.08
CA TYR A 333 13.59 22.41 -11.49
C TYR A 333 13.56 23.91 -11.77
N TRP A 334 12.91 24.69 -10.91
CA TRP A 334 12.91 26.15 -11.00
C TRP A 334 14.30 26.77 -10.86
N MET A 335 15.14 26.19 -10.00
CA MET A 335 16.53 26.62 -9.83
C MET A 335 17.46 26.13 -10.96
N GLY A 336 16.95 25.47 -12.03
CA GLY A 336 17.75 25.00 -13.17
C GLY A 336 18.36 23.60 -13.02
N TYR A 337 18.00 22.87 -11.96
CA TYR A 337 18.54 21.52 -11.69
C TYR A 337 17.71 20.37 -12.27
N LYS A 338 16.80 20.67 -13.22
CA LYS A 338 16.09 19.62 -13.97
C LYS A 338 17.10 18.72 -14.67
N SER A 339 16.96 17.41 -14.50
CA SER A 339 17.87 16.37 -15.04
C SER A 339 19.30 16.39 -14.47
N LYS A 340 19.63 17.28 -13.53
CA LYS A 340 20.92 17.33 -12.83
C LYS A 340 20.80 16.79 -11.39
N MET A 341 19.74 17.17 -10.68
CA MET A 341 19.53 16.82 -9.29
C MET A 341 18.13 16.31 -9.03
N THR A 342 18.01 15.34 -8.14
CA THR A 342 16.73 14.89 -7.58
C THR A 342 16.75 15.06 -6.07
N VAL A 343 15.57 15.06 -5.43
CA VAL A 343 15.49 15.08 -3.96
C VAL A 343 16.19 13.86 -3.32
N HIS A 344 16.21 12.72 -4.02
CA HIS A 344 16.96 11.54 -3.56
C HIS A 344 18.48 11.71 -3.77
N GLY A 345 18.89 12.57 -4.70
CA GLY A 345 20.29 12.86 -4.97
C GLY A 345 21.06 13.40 -3.76
N PHE A 346 20.40 14.15 -2.85
CA PHE A 346 21.03 14.61 -1.60
C PHE A 346 21.61 13.47 -0.77
N ARG A 347 20.97 12.32 -0.78
CA ARG A 347 21.47 11.14 -0.06
C ARG A 347 22.72 10.56 -0.72
N ALA A 348 22.76 10.58 -2.06
CA ALA A 348 23.93 10.11 -2.79
C ALA A 348 25.13 11.05 -2.56
N VAL A 349 24.92 12.38 -2.65
CA VAL A 349 25.96 13.38 -2.38
C VAL A 349 26.51 13.25 -0.96
N ALA A 350 25.61 13.23 0.05
CA ALA A 350 26.02 13.07 1.46
C ALA A 350 26.78 11.75 1.67
N SER A 351 26.25 10.63 1.15
CA SER A 351 26.93 9.33 1.27
C SER A 351 28.32 9.35 0.65
N THR A 352 28.50 9.94 -0.54
CA THR A 352 29.79 10.04 -1.19
C THR A 352 30.75 10.87 -0.35
N ALA A 353 30.37 12.09 0.03
CA ALA A 353 31.23 12.99 0.80
C ALA A 353 31.65 12.38 2.15
N LEU A 354 30.71 11.73 2.85
CA LEU A 354 31.00 11.10 4.15
C LEU A 354 31.93 9.88 4.03
N ASN A 355 31.82 9.09 2.95
CA ASN A 355 32.73 7.99 2.68
C ASN A 355 34.14 8.52 2.33
N GLU A 356 34.24 9.56 1.51
CA GLU A 356 35.52 10.21 1.16
C GLU A 356 36.20 10.84 2.37
N GLN A 357 35.41 11.35 3.32
CA GLN A 357 35.93 11.87 4.60
C GLN A 357 36.38 10.75 5.56
N GLY A 358 36.09 9.49 5.25
CA GLY A 358 36.56 8.36 6.05
C GLY A 358 35.59 7.94 7.19
N PHE A 359 34.36 8.42 7.21
CA PHE A 359 33.36 7.90 8.15
C PHE A 359 33.04 6.44 7.86
N ARG A 360 32.83 5.65 8.91
CA ARG A 360 32.52 4.22 8.77
C ARG A 360 31.24 3.98 7.96
N ALA A 361 31.32 3.08 7.00
CA ALA A 361 30.18 2.73 6.14
C ALA A 361 28.95 2.29 6.93
N ASP A 362 29.11 1.51 8.02
CA ASP A 362 28.00 1.08 8.88
C ASP A 362 27.24 2.27 9.52
N VAL A 363 27.98 3.33 9.87
CA VAL A 363 27.43 4.57 10.46
C VAL A 363 26.62 5.32 9.42
N ILE A 364 27.16 5.46 8.20
CA ILE A 364 26.50 6.11 7.04
C ILE A 364 25.24 5.33 6.65
N GLU A 365 25.32 4.01 6.48
CA GLU A 365 24.20 3.15 6.12
C GLU A 365 23.09 3.19 7.19
N ARG A 366 23.48 3.27 8.47
CA ARG A 366 22.50 3.42 9.56
C ARG A 366 21.77 4.76 9.50
N GLN A 367 22.49 5.86 9.20
CA GLN A 367 21.90 7.19 9.01
C GLN A 367 20.98 7.21 7.79
N LEU A 368 21.36 6.54 6.72
CA LEU A 368 20.52 6.36 5.52
C LEU A 368 19.29 5.47 5.77
N ALA A 369 19.17 4.84 6.93
CA ALA A 369 18.13 3.84 7.21
C ALA A 369 18.04 2.77 6.11
N HIS A 370 19.19 2.34 5.58
CA HIS A 370 19.28 1.22 4.68
C HIS A 370 19.16 -0.10 5.47
N ALA A 371 18.49 -1.07 4.85
CA ALA A 371 18.47 -2.41 5.42
C ALA A 371 19.85 -3.06 5.24
N GLU A 372 20.39 -3.65 6.29
CA GLU A 372 21.55 -4.52 6.17
C GLU A 372 21.27 -5.60 5.11
N SER A 373 22.11 -5.66 4.10
CA SER A 373 21.98 -6.63 3.01
C SER A 373 22.27 -8.07 3.46
N ASN A 374 23.17 -8.22 4.41
CA ASN A 374 23.48 -9.51 5.02
C ASN A 374 22.40 -9.89 6.04
N GLN A 375 21.60 -10.93 5.72
CA GLN A 375 20.51 -11.38 6.58
C GLN A 375 20.97 -11.79 7.99
N VAL A 376 22.15 -12.37 8.13
CA VAL A 376 22.73 -12.77 9.43
C VAL A 376 23.08 -11.52 10.24
N ARG A 377 23.85 -10.59 9.66
CA ARG A 377 24.16 -9.30 10.34
C ARG A 377 22.90 -8.55 10.73
N ARG A 378 21.89 -8.50 9.88
CA ARG A 378 20.61 -7.83 10.15
C ARG A 378 19.86 -8.44 11.35
N ALA A 379 19.95 -9.75 11.57
CA ALA A 379 19.30 -10.41 12.69
C ALA A 379 19.95 -10.06 14.04
N TYR A 380 21.27 -9.83 14.05
CA TYR A 380 22.04 -9.64 15.28
C TYR A 380 22.49 -8.19 15.52
N ASN A 381 22.71 -7.38 14.46
CA ASN A 381 23.20 -6.01 14.62
C ASN A 381 22.02 -5.02 14.75
N ARG A 382 21.73 -4.62 16.00
CA ARG A 382 20.76 -3.57 16.34
C ARG A 382 21.41 -2.25 16.77
N ALA A 383 22.72 -2.13 16.57
CA ALA A 383 23.46 -0.94 16.97
C ALA A 383 22.94 0.32 16.28
N GLN A 384 22.83 1.41 17.04
CA GLN A 384 22.39 2.71 16.55
C GLN A 384 23.56 3.62 16.15
N TYR A 385 24.77 3.32 16.61
CA TYR A 385 26.00 4.11 16.40
C TYR A 385 25.79 5.60 16.71
N MET A 386 25.02 5.94 17.75
CA MET A 386 24.58 7.32 18.01
C MET A 386 25.73 8.29 18.21
N PRO A 387 26.79 8.00 19.02
CA PRO A 387 27.92 8.92 19.19
C PRO A 387 28.58 9.27 17.84
N GLU A 388 28.94 8.25 17.07
CA GLU A 388 29.59 8.41 15.75
C GLU A 388 28.66 9.13 14.74
N ARG A 389 27.34 8.87 14.80
CA ARG A 389 26.37 9.56 13.95
C ARG A 389 26.18 11.02 14.33
N ILE A 390 26.23 11.36 15.62
CA ILE A 390 26.19 12.77 16.07
C ILE A 390 27.38 13.53 15.50
N GLU A 391 28.58 12.96 15.62
CA GLU A 391 29.81 13.56 15.09
C GLU A 391 29.73 13.70 13.57
N MET A 392 29.34 12.65 12.86
CA MET A 392 29.18 12.65 11.39
C MET A 392 28.16 13.70 10.93
N MET A 393 27.02 13.81 11.60
CA MET A 393 25.97 14.76 11.24
C MET A 393 26.38 16.23 11.55
N ALA A 394 27.14 16.44 12.61
CA ALA A 394 27.71 17.74 12.92
C ALA A 394 28.72 18.14 11.82
N TRP A 395 29.69 17.26 11.52
CA TRP A 395 30.66 17.50 10.45
C TRP A 395 30.00 17.82 9.10
N TRP A 396 29.00 17.01 8.70
CA TRP A 396 28.29 17.24 7.43
C TRP A 396 27.56 18.59 7.40
N SER A 397 26.92 18.96 8.49
CA SER A 397 26.20 20.22 8.58
C SER A 397 27.14 21.41 8.59
N ASP A 398 28.28 21.32 9.28
CA ASP A 398 29.31 22.34 9.28
C ASP A 398 29.94 22.50 7.87
N TYR A 399 30.17 21.40 7.19
CA TYR A 399 30.61 21.42 5.80
C TYR A 399 29.64 22.17 4.89
N LEU A 400 28.34 21.90 4.99
CA LEU A 400 27.31 22.61 4.22
C LEU A 400 27.19 24.08 4.62
N ASP A 401 27.30 24.42 5.90
CA ASP A 401 27.21 25.79 6.42
C ASP A 401 28.39 26.63 5.98
N ASN A 402 29.60 26.05 5.92
CA ASN A 402 30.80 26.69 5.39
C ASN A 402 30.69 26.99 3.89
N ILE A 403 29.99 26.15 3.12
CA ILE A 403 29.71 26.38 1.71
C ILE A 403 28.68 27.53 1.54
N THR A 404 27.60 27.48 2.28
CA THR A 404 26.49 28.45 2.22
C THR A 404 25.81 28.53 3.58
N PRO A 405 25.99 29.62 4.33
CA PRO A 405 25.44 29.71 5.68
C PRO A 405 23.93 29.55 5.72
N PHE A 406 23.48 28.73 6.67
CA PHE A 406 22.07 28.53 6.97
C PHE A 406 21.52 29.69 7.81
N VAL A 407 20.19 29.75 7.93
CA VAL A 407 19.53 30.72 8.81
C VAL A 407 20.01 30.49 10.25
N LYS A 408 20.59 31.53 10.85
CA LYS A 408 20.85 31.58 12.29
C LYS A 408 19.56 31.95 12.99
N ALA A 409 19.07 31.12 13.92
CA ALA A 409 18.04 31.58 14.85
C ALA A 409 18.67 32.63 15.75
N GLU A 410 18.17 33.85 15.69
CA GLU A 410 18.45 34.89 16.70
C GLU A 410 17.82 34.51 18.04
#